data_c7a37408db9103282748fdbe87da242f
#
_entry.id   c7a37408db9103282748fdbe87da242f
#
_cell.length_a   1.000
_cell.length_b   1.000
_cell.length_c   1.000
_cell.angle_alpha   90.00
_cell.angle_beta   90.00
_cell.angle_gamma   90.00
#
_symmetry.space_group_name_H-M   'P 1'
#
loop_
_entity.id
_entity.type
_entity.pdbx_description
1 polymer ?
#
loop_
_entity_poly.entity_id
_entity_poly.type
_entity_poly.pdbx_seq_one_letter_code
_entity_poly.pdbx_strand_id
1 'polypeptide(L)'
;MPAIMETTTLPLMFPLPQKEPKAPTICLGPASTQNLDSNHGDGLERECSRRPAQKRPEVYGVGDPLAMFSSDSSHLSSRGRIIKSFWDSAEEGYRTCHKDEYDEDKNPSRVTTSSPHSRRRDSTGCEYQELGITGRPEKLPITGIINLGTGENKLCFDLLSKRLSQSDMLHVEPSLLQYPDWRGHLFLREEVARFLSFYCKSPAPLKPENVVILNGCASLFSALATVLCEVEEAFLIPAPYYGAITQHVYLYGNVRLVYVYLDSEVTGLHTRPFQLTVEKLEMAMQGANSEGVKVRGLILINPQNPLGDIYSPGELLDYLEFAKRYELHVMVDEIYMLSVFEESARYHSVLSLERLPDPQRTHVMWATSKDFGMSGLRFGTLYSENQDVATAVASLCRYHSLSGLVQYQMAQLLRDRGQKGELMGYLSSGLSFPQTDWINQVYLPENHARLKAAHAYVSGELKALGIPFLSRGAGLFIWVDLRKYLPEATFEEEMLLWHCFLDNKVMLSSGKTFGCKEPGWFRLVFSDKAPRLSVGMQRVRQVLEGKSQVVEDPPSCQIQEPRASTGELVVVS
;
A
#
# COMPACT_ATOMS: atom_id res chain seq x y z
N MET A 1 -21.51 54.74 23.87
CA MET A 1 -22.31 54.55 22.65
C MET A 1 -21.67 53.46 21.82
N PRO A 2 -22.21 52.27 21.74
CA PRO A 2 -21.65 51.19 20.94
C PRO A 2 -22.17 51.25 19.50
N ALA A 3 -21.25 51.11 18.55
CA ALA A 3 -21.55 50.98 17.12
C ALA A 3 -22.00 49.53 16.82
N ILE A 4 -23.12 49.46 16.15
CA ILE A 4 -23.78 48.23 15.69
C ILE A 4 -22.98 47.74 14.47
N MET A 5 -22.42 46.54 14.55
CA MET A 5 -21.90 45.82 13.37
C MET A 5 -23.07 45.05 12.73
N GLU A 6 -23.39 45.45 11.51
CA GLU A 6 -24.31 44.71 10.63
C GLU A 6 -23.67 43.39 10.19
N THR A 7 -24.32 42.30 10.50
CA THR A 7 -24.00 40.96 9.98
C THR A 7 -24.60 40.80 8.57
N THR A 8 -23.76 40.87 7.55
CA THR A 8 -24.13 40.51 6.19
C THR A 8 -24.10 38.98 6.05
N THR A 9 -25.30 38.39 6.07
CA THR A 9 -25.52 37.00 5.66
C THR A 9 -25.46 36.89 4.14
N LEU A 10 -24.46 36.20 3.61
CA LEU A 10 -24.41 35.79 2.21
C LEU A 10 -25.32 34.55 2.00
N PRO A 11 -26.23 34.57 1.03
CA PRO A 11 -27.04 33.40 0.69
C PRO A 11 -26.23 32.37 -0.08
N LEU A 12 -26.20 31.16 0.42
CA LEU A 12 -25.74 29.97 -0.30
C LEU A 12 -26.77 29.64 -1.40
N MET A 13 -26.55 30.12 -2.61
CA MET A 13 -27.26 29.65 -3.81
C MET A 13 -26.45 28.55 -4.48
N PHE A 14 -26.89 27.29 -4.30
CA PHE A 14 -26.55 26.22 -5.25
C PHE A 14 -27.61 26.24 -6.37
N PRO A 15 -27.24 26.31 -7.64
CA PRO A 15 -28.19 26.12 -8.72
C PRO A 15 -28.61 24.65 -8.77
N LEU A 16 -29.91 24.40 -8.73
CA LEU A 16 -30.49 23.10 -9.04
C LEU A 16 -30.25 22.78 -10.52
N PRO A 17 -29.98 21.52 -10.87
CA PRO A 17 -29.77 21.15 -12.28
C PRO A 17 -31.06 21.37 -13.08
N GLN A 18 -30.94 22.10 -14.16
CA GLN A 18 -32.00 22.27 -15.13
C GLN A 18 -32.28 20.95 -15.85
N LYS A 19 -33.56 20.64 -16.05
CA LYS A 19 -34.01 19.44 -16.77
C LYS A 19 -33.46 19.44 -18.18
N GLU A 20 -32.79 18.34 -18.54
CA GLU A 20 -32.40 18.05 -19.92
C GLU A 20 -33.65 17.91 -20.84
N PRO A 21 -33.57 18.31 -22.10
CA PRO A 21 -34.64 18.11 -23.09
C PRO A 21 -34.72 16.61 -23.45
N LYS A 22 -35.94 16.09 -23.45
CA LYS A 22 -36.27 14.73 -23.86
C LYS A 22 -35.81 14.46 -25.29
N ALA A 23 -35.06 13.40 -25.51
CA ALA A 23 -34.75 12.85 -26.80
C ALA A 23 -36.03 12.33 -27.51
N PRO A 24 -36.13 12.45 -28.87
CA PRO A 24 -37.32 12.02 -29.60
C PRO A 24 -37.45 10.50 -29.63
N THR A 25 -38.63 10.02 -29.28
CA THR A 25 -39.04 8.62 -29.35
C THR A 25 -39.13 8.20 -30.83
N ILE A 26 -38.29 7.26 -31.24
CA ILE A 26 -38.42 6.58 -32.54
C ILE A 26 -39.36 5.40 -32.36
N CYS A 27 -40.54 5.48 -32.97
CA CYS A 27 -41.46 4.37 -33.09
C CYS A 27 -40.96 3.37 -34.17
N LEU A 28 -40.64 2.15 -33.78
CA LEU A 28 -40.45 1.05 -34.72
C LEU A 28 -41.79 0.29 -34.88
N GLY A 29 -42.36 0.36 -36.05
CA GLY A 29 -43.49 -0.46 -36.48
C GLY A 29 -43.04 -1.82 -36.95
N PRO A 30 -43.92 -2.82 -36.96
CA PRO A 30 -43.59 -4.22 -37.23
C PRO A 30 -43.34 -4.50 -38.71
N ALA A 31 -42.22 -5.18 -39.02
CA ALA A 31 -41.95 -5.69 -40.37
C ALA A 31 -42.53 -7.07 -40.57
N SER A 32 -43.31 -7.21 -41.64
CA SER A 32 -43.95 -8.42 -42.15
C SER A 32 -42.97 -9.40 -42.79
N THR A 33 -43.21 -10.67 -42.53
CA THR A 33 -42.64 -11.85 -43.21
C THR A 33 -43.03 -11.89 -44.68
N GLN A 34 -42.09 -12.14 -45.58
CA GLN A 34 -42.33 -12.83 -46.85
C GLN A 34 -41.15 -13.73 -47.22
N ASN A 35 -41.49 -15.02 -47.40
CA ASN A 35 -40.70 -16.04 -48.06
C ASN A 35 -40.55 -15.74 -49.55
N LEU A 36 -39.43 -16.13 -50.14
CA LEU A 36 -39.41 -16.70 -51.52
C LEU A 36 -38.11 -17.49 -51.74
N ASP A 37 -38.36 -18.63 -52.39
CA ASP A 37 -37.47 -19.73 -52.73
C ASP A 37 -36.50 -19.46 -53.88
N SER A 38 -35.50 -20.34 -53.92
CA SER A 38 -34.93 -21.11 -55.03
C SER A 38 -33.79 -20.58 -55.89
N ASN A 39 -32.76 -21.39 -55.87
CA ASN A 39 -32.07 -22.08 -56.98
C ASN A 39 -30.72 -21.55 -57.53
N HIS A 40 -29.83 -22.50 -57.53
CA HIS A 40 -28.77 -22.91 -58.47
C HIS A 40 -27.50 -22.08 -58.68
N GLY A 41 -26.35 -22.74 -58.43
CA GLY A 41 -25.34 -22.94 -59.43
C GLY A 41 -23.87 -22.83 -58.92
N ASP A 42 -23.25 -23.99 -58.87
CA ASP A 42 -21.85 -24.30 -59.19
C ASP A 42 -20.64 -23.48 -58.68
N GLY A 43 -19.85 -24.13 -57.86
CA GLY A 43 -18.51 -24.56 -58.17
C GLY A 43 -17.36 -23.57 -58.11
N LEU A 44 -16.53 -23.67 -57.07
CA LEU A 44 -15.07 -23.76 -57.22
C LEU A 44 -14.43 -23.80 -55.81
N GLU A 45 -13.92 -24.95 -55.48
CA GLU A 45 -13.02 -25.15 -54.32
C GLU A 45 -11.75 -24.30 -54.49
N ARG A 46 -11.46 -23.48 -53.44
CA ARG A 46 -10.09 -23.05 -53.14
C ARG A 46 -9.79 -23.34 -51.68
N GLU A 47 -8.95 -24.36 -51.50
CA GLU A 47 -8.25 -24.61 -50.24
C GLU A 47 -7.58 -23.33 -49.77
N CYS A 48 -8.01 -22.80 -48.65
CA CYS A 48 -7.30 -21.78 -47.90
C CYS A 48 -6.85 -22.40 -46.58
N SER A 49 -5.56 -22.71 -46.51
CA SER A 49 -4.85 -23.26 -45.37
C SER A 49 -5.20 -22.49 -44.09
N ARG A 50 -5.81 -23.17 -43.14
CA ARG A 50 -6.04 -22.69 -41.76
C ARG A 50 -4.70 -22.57 -41.06
N ARG A 51 -4.20 -21.35 -40.86
CA ARG A 51 -3.21 -21.07 -39.84
C ARG A 51 -3.84 -21.34 -38.47
N PRO A 52 -3.11 -21.96 -37.51
CA PRO A 52 -3.63 -22.14 -36.16
C PRO A 52 -3.87 -20.76 -35.53
N ALA A 53 -5.03 -20.59 -34.94
CA ALA A 53 -5.39 -19.40 -34.19
C ALA A 53 -4.38 -19.22 -33.05
N GLN A 54 -3.61 -18.15 -33.08
CA GLN A 54 -2.85 -17.69 -31.93
C GLN A 54 -3.82 -17.49 -30.76
N LYS A 55 -3.62 -18.24 -29.67
CA LYS A 55 -4.30 -17.99 -28.40
C LYS A 55 -4.07 -16.54 -28.03
N ARG A 56 -5.14 -15.77 -27.91
CA ARG A 56 -5.11 -14.42 -27.35
C ARG A 56 -4.46 -14.50 -25.97
N PRO A 57 -3.55 -13.60 -25.58
CA PRO A 57 -3.09 -13.53 -24.20
C PRO A 57 -4.31 -13.26 -23.32
N GLU A 58 -4.59 -14.17 -22.39
CA GLU A 58 -5.60 -13.95 -21.37
C GLU A 58 -5.15 -12.73 -20.54
N VAL A 59 -5.93 -11.67 -20.64
CA VAL A 59 -5.84 -10.54 -19.72
C VAL A 59 -6.28 -11.08 -18.37
N TYR A 60 -5.34 -11.38 -17.50
CA TYR A 60 -5.61 -11.58 -16.07
C TYR A 60 -5.96 -10.23 -15.42
N GLY A 61 -7.02 -9.62 -15.93
CA GLY A 61 -7.85 -8.70 -15.18
C GLY A 61 -8.66 -9.55 -14.21
N VAL A 62 -8.91 -9.06 -13.02
CA VAL A 62 -9.93 -9.56 -12.10
C VAL A 62 -11.08 -10.10 -12.96
N GLY A 63 -11.28 -11.43 -12.95
CA GLY A 63 -12.36 -12.05 -13.73
C GLY A 63 -13.62 -11.28 -13.45
N ASP A 64 -14.45 -11.07 -14.47
CA ASP A 64 -15.62 -10.18 -14.41
C ASP A 64 -16.30 -10.29 -13.02
N PRO A 65 -16.25 -9.26 -12.17
CA PRO A 65 -16.79 -9.33 -10.82
C PRO A 65 -18.29 -9.62 -10.83
N LEU A 66 -18.96 -9.41 -11.97
CA LEU A 66 -20.39 -9.65 -12.16
C LEU A 66 -20.75 -11.13 -12.38
N ALA A 67 -19.78 -11.98 -12.77
CA ALA A 67 -20.05 -13.40 -13.06
C ALA A 67 -20.17 -14.30 -11.81
N MET A 68 -19.80 -13.83 -10.62
CA MET A 68 -19.80 -14.61 -9.36
C MET A 68 -21.02 -14.37 -8.46
N PHE A 69 -22.00 -13.58 -8.86
CA PHE A 69 -23.12 -13.27 -7.96
C PHE A 69 -24.26 -14.28 -8.09
N SER A 70 -24.29 -15.24 -7.15
CA SER A 70 -25.54 -15.97 -6.84
C SER A 70 -26.61 -14.96 -6.37
N SER A 71 -27.84 -15.20 -6.75
CA SER A 71 -29.03 -14.36 -6.55
C SER A 71 -29.50 -14.24 -5.09
N ASP A 72 -28.59 -14.25 -4.11
CA ASP A 72 -28.98 -14.20 -2.72
C ASP A 72 -29.18 -12.74 -2.27
N SER A 73 -30.31 -12.51 -1.64
CA SER A 73 -30.94 -11.27 -1.26
C SER A 73 -30.08 -10.32 -0.42
N SER A 74 -29.03 -9.73 -1.00
CA SER A 74 -28.30 -8.68 -0.29
C SER A 74 -29.05 -7.36 -0.45
N HIS A 75 -29.31 -6.67 0.65
CA HIS A 75 -29.83 -5.30 0.65
C HIS A 75 -28.81 -4.28 0.11
N LEU A 76 -27.67 -4.74 -0.40
CA LEU A 76 -26.61 -3.91 -0.94
C LEU A 76 -26.87 -3.55 -2.42
N SER A 77 -26.46 -2.33 -2.79
CA SER A 77 -26.34 -1.97 -4.21
C SER A 77 -25.34 -2.88 -4.93
N SER A 78 -25.33 -2.89 -6.28
CA SER A 78 -24.32 -3.64 -7.05
C SER A 78 -22.90 -3.25 -6.64
N ARG A 79 -22.62 -1.96 -6.47
CA ARG A 79 -21.32 -1.47 -5.97
C ARG A 79 -21.04 -1.96 -4.54
N GLY A 80 -22.03 -1.95 -3.66
CA GLY A 80 -21.90 -2.48 -2.29
C GLY A 80 -21.54 -3.96 -2.26
N ARG A 81 -22.09 -4.77 -3.18
CA ARG A 81 -21.72 -6.18 -3.33
C ARG A 81 -20.27 -6.35 -3.79
N ILE A 82 -19.82 -5.55 -4.76
CA ILE A 82 -18.43 -5.53 -5.21
C ILE A 82 -17.50 -5.18 -4.04
N ILE A 83 -17.79 -4.12 -3.28
CA ILE A 83 -16.99 -3.75 -2.11
C ILE A 83 -16.95 -4.88 -1.07
N LYS A 84 -18.11 -5.53 -0.82
CA LYS A 84 -18.17 -6.68 0.09
C LYS A 84 -17.32 -7.86 -0.41
N SER A 85 -17.34 -8.18 -1.71
CA SER A 85 -16.57 -9.31 -2.25
C SER A 85 -15.06 -9.12 -2.07
N PHE A 86 -14.55 -7.89 -2.12
CA PHE A 86 -13.14 -7.62 -1.79
C PHE A 86 -12.81 -7.94 -0.32
N TRP A 87 -13.74 -7.66 0.58
CA TRP A 87 -13.60 -8.05 1.98
C TRP A 87 -13.58 -9.56 2.14
N ASP A 88 -14.53 -10.25 1.53
CA ASP A 88 -14.66 -11.71 1.62
C ASP A 88 -13.42 -12.42 1.03
N SER A 89 -12.89 -11.95 -0.10
CA SER A 89 -11.69 -12.52 -0.74
C SER A 89 -10.37 -12.26 -0.01
N ALA A 90 -10.32 -11.19 0.81
CA ALA A 90 -9.12 -10.83 1.56
C ALA A 90 -8.99 -11.58 2.91
N GLU A 91 -10.00 -12.39 3.29
CA GLU A 91 -10.24 -12.73 4.68
C GLU A 91 -9.33 -13.77 5.27
N GLU A 92 -9.07 -14.85 4.57
CA GLU A 92 -8.61 -16.05 5.23
C GLU A 92 -7.19 -15.94 5.80
N GLY A 93 -6.27 -15.35 5.05
CA GLY A 93 -4.89 -15.15 5.50
C GLY A 93 -4.71 -13.92 6.39
N TYR A 94 -5.29 -12.79 6.00
CA TYR A 94 -5.05 -11.50 6.68
C TYR A 94 -5.71 -11.43 8.06
N ARG A 95 -6.97 -11.86 8.19
CA ARG A 95 -7.70 -11.82 9.46
C ARG A 95 -7.13 -12.78 10.50
N THR A 96 -6.81 -14.00 10.10
CA THR A 96 -6.23 -15.00 11.01
C THR A 96 -4.91 -14.53 11.58
N CYS A 97 -4.05 -13.93 10.74
CA CYS A 97 -2.75 -13.43 11.19
C CYS A 97 -2.84 -12.23 12.12
N HIS A 98 -3.75 -11.29 11.86
CA HIS A 98 -3.95 -10.14 12.75
C HIS A 98 -4.55 -10.52 14.10
N LYS A 99 -5.46 -11.48 14.13
CA LYS A 99 -6.07 -11.94 15.38
C LYS A 99 -5.03 -12.53 16.32
N ASP A 100 -4.15 -13.40 15.81
CA ASP A 100 -3.11 -14.04 16.60
C ASP A 100 -2.03 -13.03 17.08
N GLU A 101 -1.67 -12.02 16.28
CA GLU A 101 -0.73 -10.97 16.69
C GLU A 101 -1.28 -10.08 17.81
N TYR A 102 -2.58 -9.77 17.80
CA TYR A 102 -3.23 -8.95 18.84
C TYR A 102 -3.47 -9.74 20.14
N ASP A 103 -3.66 -11.05 20.06
CA ASP A 103 -3.85 -11.88 21.25
C ASP A 103 -2.52 -12.14 22.01
N GLU A 104 -1.37 -12.12 21.35
CA GLU A 104 -0.05 -12.25 21.97
C GLU A 104 0.44 -10.97 22.66
N ASP A 105 0.14 -9.78 22.11
CA ASP A 105 0.32 -8.51 22.79
C ASP A 105 -0.90 -8.27 23.70
N LYS A 106 -0.85 -8.83 24.91
CA LYS A 106 -1.88 -8.70 25.94
C LYS A 106 -2.56 -7.34 25.89
N ASN A 107 -3.86 -7.34 25.54
CA ASN A 107 -4.73 -6.19 25.59
C ASN A 107 -4.39 -5.31 26.82
N PRO A 108 -3.91 -4.07 26.65
CA PRO A 108 -3.53 -3.20 27.78
C PRO A 108 -4.67 -2.93 28.78
N SER A 109 -5.91 -3.24 28.42
CA SER A 109 -7.06 -3.17 29.32
C SER A 109 -7.15 -4.34 30.32
N ARG A 110 -6.31 -5.36 30.27
CA ARG A 110 -6.14 -6.37 31.31
C ARG A 110 -4.95 -6.09 32.23
N VAL A 111 -4.80 -4.87 32.69
CA VAL A 111 -4.13 -4.61 33.96
C VAL A 111 -5.12 -5.10 35.04
N THR A 112 -5.04 -6.36 35.39
CA THR A 112 -5.69 -6.87 36.58
C THR A 112 -5.16 -6.07 37.75
N THR A 113 -6.00 -5.20 38.30
CA THR A 113 -5.84 -4.65 39.64
C THR A 113 -5.86 -5.83 40.62
N SER A 114 -4.73 -6.47 40.82
CA SER A 114 -4.55 -7.34 41.95
C SER A 114 -4.45 -6.48 43.20
N SER A 115 -5.31 -6.77 44.16
CA SER A 115 -5.54 -6.12 45.44
C SER A 115 -4.30 -5.55 46.15
N PRO A 116 -4.52 -4.43 46.86
CA PRO A 116 -3.45 -3.79 47.63
C PRO A 116 -3.34 -4.42 49.01
N HIS A 117 -2.29 -5.13 49.30
CA HIS A 117 -1.87 -5.36 50.68
C HIS A 117 -0.35 -5.31 50.80
N SER A 118 0.10 -4.22 51.29
CA SER A 118 1.03 -3.87 52.37
C SER A 118 1.79 -2.59 52.06
N ARG A 119 1.30 -1.51 52.67
CA ARG A 119 2.02 -0.24 52.78
C ARG A 119 3.12 -0.40 53.82
N ARG A 120 4.37 -0.26 53.45
CA ARG A 120 5.42 0.21 54.35
C ARG A 120 5.80 1.63 53.99
N ARG A 121 5.60 2.54 54.92
CA ARG A 121 6.13 3.91 54.87
C ARG A 121 7.54 3.89 55.45
N ASP A 122 8.46 4.53 54.76
CA ASP A 122 9.64 5.03 55.39
C ASP A 122 9.69 6.57 55.39
N SER A 123 10.63 7.12 56.15
CA SER A 123 10.52 8.44 56.77
C SER A 123 10.93 9.61 55.87
N THR A 124 10.91 9.53 54.54
CA THR A 124 11.39 10.60 53.63
C THR A 124 10.44 11.04 52.52
N GLY A 125 9.22 10.58 52.52
CA GLY A 125 8.15 11.23 51.75
C GLY A 125 8.23 11.23 50.23
N CYS A 126 9.12 10.47 49.59
CA CYS A 126 9.16 10.33 48.14
C CYS A 126 8.87 8.88 47.75
N GLU A 127 7.71 8.66 47.12
CA GLU A 127 7.37 7.36 46.52
C GLU A 127 8.05 7.23 45.16
N TYR A 128 9.12 6.41 45.11
CA TYR A 128 9.58 5.82 43.84
C TYR A 128 9.19 4.35 43.88
N GLN A 129 8.32 3.93 42.98
CA GLN A 129 8.08 2.52 42.71
C GLN A 129 9.22 1.99 41.84
N GLU A 130 10.24 1.34 42.47
CA GLU A 130 11.08 0.37 41.78
C GLU A 130 10.25 -0.89 41.52
N LEU A 131 9.86 -1.10 40.30
CA LEU A 131 9.41 -2.40 39.80
C LEU A 131 10.62 -3.33 39.73
N GLY A 132 10.93 -4.01 40.86
CA GLY A 132 11.90 -5.06 40.92
C GLY A 132 11.43 -6.28 40.10
N ILE A 133 11.76 -6.34 38.84
CA ILE A 133 11.65 -7.53 38.01
C ILE A 133 12.95 -8.32 38.16
N THR A 134 13.09 -9.06 39.28
CA THR A 134 14.07 -10.15 39.45
C THR A 134 13.39 -11.47 39.11
N GLY A 135 13.18 -11.72 37.86
CA GLY A 135 12.81 -12.99 37.26
C GLY A 135 13.15 -12.87 35.78
N ARG A 136 14.09 -13.69 35.29
CA ARG A 136 14.20 -13.90 33.85
C ARG A 136 12.83 -14.36 33.39
N PRO A 137 12.12 -13.64 32.46
CA PRO A 137 10.91 -14.17 31.90
C PRO A 137 11.32 -15.43 31.13
N GLU A 138 10.87 -16.60 31.58
CA GLU A 138 10.85 -17.78 30.72
C GLU A 138 10.11 -17.32 29.45
N LYS A 139 10.84 -17.27 28.33
CA LYS A 139 10.26 -16.93 27.03
C LYS A 139 9.27 -18.05 26.73
N LEU A 140 7.97 -17.76 26.90
CA LEU A 140 6.92 -18.63 26.40
C LEU A 140 7.17 -18.88 24.93
N PRO A 141 7.07 -20.13 24.45
CA PRO A 141 7.28 -20.43 23.03
C PRO A 141 6.27 -19.62 22.21
N ILE A 142 6.75 -19.00 21.13
CA ILE A 142 5.89 -18.29 20.18
C ILE A 142 5.05 -19.34 19.44
N THR A 143 3.77 -19.45 19.79
CA THR A 143 2.85 -20.48 19.27
C THR A 143 1.98 -19.96 18.13
N GLY A 144 1.78 -18.66 18.04
CA GLY A 144 0.97 -18.00 17.02
C GLY A 144 1.65 -17.95 15.64
N ILE A 145 0.93 -17.36 14.68
CA ILE A 145 1.43 -17.13 13.31
C ILE A 145 2.50 -16.04 13.33
N ILE A 146 3.63 -16.30 12.71
CA ILE A 146 4.66 -15.29 12.44
C ILE A 146 4.33 -14.63 11.09
N ASN A 147 3.88 -13.39 11.15
CA ASN A 147 3.53 -12.61 9.96
C ASN A 147 4.76 -11.93 9.37
N LEU A 148 5.35 -12.54 8.34
CA LEU A 148 6.41 -11.98 7.50
C LEU A 148 5.87 -11.55 6.12
N GLY A 149 4.56 -11.40 5.98
CA GLY A 149 3.88 -10.95 4.76
C GLY A 149 3.53 -9.47 4.80
N THR A 150 3.05 -8.94 5.94
CA THR A 150 2.64 -7.53 6.06
C THR A 150 3.85 -6.61 6.23
N GLY A 151 4.01 -5.64 5.33
CA GLY A 151 5.12 -4.70 5.34
C GLY A 151 5.00 -3.63 6.43
N GLU A 152 5.29 -3.99 7.68
CA GLU A 152 5.33 -3.09 8.84
C GLU A 152 6.73 -3.05 9.44
N ASN A 153 7.19 -1.87 9.86
CA ASN A 153 8.44 -1.72 10.58
C ASN A 153 8.19 -1.83 12.09
N LYS A 154 8.52 -2.99 12.67
CA LYS A 154 8.33 -3.29 14.10
C LYS A 154 9.61 -3.11 14.92
N LEU A 155 10.69 -2.59 14.31
CA LEU A 155 12.02 -2.57 14.91
C LEU A 155 12.22 -1.46 15.93
N CYS A 156 11.57 -0.29 15.77
CA CYS A 156 11.85 0.91 16.55
C CYS A 156 10.68 1.39 17.43
N PHE A 157 9.77 0.48 17.79
CA PHE A 157 8.62 0.82 18.64
C PHE A 157 9.05 1.43 20.00
N ASP A 158 10.13 0.94 20.59
CA ASP A 158 10.71 1.45 21.84
C ASP A 158 11.08 2.94 21.74
N LEU A 159 11.72 3.35 20.66
CA LEU A 159 12.10 4.75 20.41
C LEU A 159 10.87 5.63 20.16
N LEU A 160 9.96 5.14 19.31
CA LEU A 160 8.74 5.86 18.95
C LEU A 160 7.80 6.02 20.14
N SER A 161 7.58 4.95 20.92
CA SER A 161 6.75 5.01 22.12
C SER A 161 7.30 6.02 23.12
N LYS A 162 8.62 6.02 23.37
CA LYS A 162 9.26 7.00 24.24
C LYS A 162 9.09 8.44 23.73
N ARG A 163 9.26 8.67 22.40
CA ARG A 163 9.13 10.02 21.81
C ARG A 163 7.69 10.52 21.82
N LEU A 164 6.74 9.69 21.41
CA LEU A 164 5.32 10.04 21.34
C LEU A 164 4.66 10.22 22.72
N SER A 165 5.28 9.71 23.79
CA SER A 165 4.81 9.88 25.17
C SER A 165 5.37 11.13 25.86
N GLN A 166 6.20 11.94 25.20
CA GLN A 166 6.71 13.18 25.78
C GLN A 166 5.63 14.26 25.87
N SER A 167 5.76 15.18 26.81
CA SER A 167 4.75 16.20 27.13
C SER A 167 4.41 17.12 25.95
N ASP A 168 5.39 17.44 25.10
CA ASP A 168 5.20 18.24 23.89
C ASP A 168 4.30 17.58 22.84
N MET A 169 4.17 16.23 22.88
CA MET A 169 3.28 15.47 22.01
C MET A 169 1.81 15.41 22.50
N LEU A 170 1.58 15.77 23.75
CA LEU A 170 0.27 15.58 24.41
C LEU A 170 -0.52 16.88 24.58
N HIS A 171 -0.07 17.98 23.97
CA HIS A 171 -0.74 19.27 24.04
C HIS A 171 -2.09 19.25 23.31
N VAL A 172 -3.12 19.78 23.95
CA VAL A 172 -4.47 19.91 23.40
C VAL A 172 -4.92 21.35 23.51
N GLU A 173 -5.27 21.96 22.39
CA GLU A 173 -5.86 23.29 22.34
C GLU A 173 -7.19 23.27 21.57
N PRO A 174 -8.06 24.28 21.74
CA PRO A 174 -9.39 24.29 21.11
C PRO A 174 -9.36 24.16 19.58
N SER A 175 -8.36 24.72 18.92
CA SER A 175 -8.20 24.66 17.46
C SER A 175 -8.01 23.23 16.93
N LEU A 176 -7.43 22.33 17.74
CA LEU A 176 -7.22 20.92 17.39
C LEU A 176 -8.50 20.08 17.49
N LEU A 177 -9.51 20.60 18.18
CA LEU A 177 -10.80 19.93 18.39
C LEU A 177 -11.89 20.43 17.41
N GLN A 178 -11.55 21.39 16.57
CA GLN A 178 -12.45 21.97 15.56
C GLN A 178 -12.12 21.44 14.17
N TYR A 179 -13.03 21.64 13.21
CA TYR A 179 -12.75 21.32 11.82
C TYR A 179 -11.61 22.18 11.28
N PRO A 180 -10.53 21.58 10.75
CA PRO A 180 -9.42 22.32 10.15
C PRO A 180 -9.73 22.78 8.72
N ASP A 181 -8.78 23.49 8.11
CA ASP A 181 -8.68 23.53 6.64
C ASP A 181 -8.64 22.09 6.09
N TRP A 182 -9.43 21.81 5.08
CA TRP A 182 -9.53 20.46 4.50
C TRP A 182 -8.21 19.94 3.92
N ARG A 183 -7.29 20.81 3.57
CA ARG A 183 -5.90 20.42 3.21
C ARG A 183 -5.08 19.91 4.40
N GLY A 184 -5.56 20.08 5.60
CA GLY A 184 -4.86 19.89 6.87
C GLY A 184 -4.42 21.20 7.50
N HIS A 185 -4.13 21.19 8.80
CA HIS A 185 -3.65 22.38 9.52
C HIS A 185 -2.40 22.99 8.87
N LEU A 186 -2.35 24.31 8.77
CA LEU A 186 -1.22 25.01 8.13
C LEU A 186 0.12 24.68 8.80
N PHE A 187 0.17 24.65 10.12
CA PHE A 187 1.39 24.31 10.87
C PHE A 187 1.95 22.93 10.49
N LEU A 188 1.09 21.94 10.18
CA LEU A 188 1.53 20.62 9.74
C LEU A 188 1.98 20.65 8.27
N ARG A 189 1.24 21.32 7.39
CA ARG A 189 1.63 21.47 5.98
C ARG A 189 2.98 22.15 5.81
N GLU A 190 3.27 23.15 6.64
CA GLU A 190 4.59 23.82 6.70
C GLU A 190 5.69 22.85 7.12
N GLU A 191 5.47 22.04 8.17
CA GLU A 191 6.47 21.05 8.60
C GLU A 191 6.67 19.95 7.57
N VAL A 192 5.59 19.50 6.90
CA VAL A 192 5.70 18.53 5.79
C VAL A 192 6.50 19.13 4.62
N ALA A 193 6.22 20.35 4.22
CA ALA A 193 6.95 21.01 3.15
C ALA A 193 8.45 21.14 3.48
N ARG A 194 8.79 21.54 4.71
CA ARG A 194 10.19 21.59 5.19
C ARG A 194 10.83 20.22 5.25
N PHE A 195 10.10 19.20 5.75
CA PHE A 195 10.56 17.83 5.87
C PHE A 195 10.86 17.23 4.49
N LEU A 196 9.95 17.33 3.55
CA LEU A 196 10.16 16.85 2.19
C LEU A 196 11.28 17.62 1.48
N SER A 197 11.35 18.94 1.63
CA SER A 197 12.47 19.75 1.07
C SER A 197 13.82 19.22 1.53
N PHE A 198 13.95 18.88 2.81
CA PHE A 198 15.19 18.40 3.40
C PHE A 198 15.56 16.98 2.95
N TYR A 199 14.65 16.01 3.12
CA TYR A 199 14.97 14.61 2.84
C TYR A 199 14.94 14.26 1.35
N CYS A 200 14.08 14.89 0.59
CA CYS A 200 14.07 14.76 -0.87
C CYS A 200 15.18 15.59 -1.55
N LYS A 201 15.89 16.45 -0.81
CA LYS A 201 16.93 17.34 -1.37
C LYS A 201 16.39 18.20 -2.51
N SER A 202 15.21 18.78 -2.32
CA SER A 202 14.60 19.64 -3.31
C SER A 202 15.48 20.85 -3.62
N PRO A 203 15.70 21.22 -4.91
CA PRO A 203 16.54 22.35 -5.29
C PRO A 203 16.00 23.70 -4.81
N ALA A 204 14.71 23.80 -4.56
CA ALA A 204 14.04 24.96 -3.95
C ALA A 204 13.12 24.51 -2.81
N PRO A 205 12.85 25.36 -1.80
CA PRO A 205 11.92 25.04 -0.73
C PRO A 205 10.53 24.69 -1.28
N LEU A 206 9.98 23.57 -0.85
CA LEU A 206 8.63 23.15 -1.20
C LEU A 206 7.60 24.04 -0.49
N LYS A 207 6.46 24.25 -1.12
CA LYS A 207 5.44 25.21 -0.69
C LYS A 207 4.34 24.51 0.10
N PRO A 208 3.94 25.02 1.29
CA PRO A 208 2.87 24.43 2.11
C PRO A 208 1.50 24.41 1.43
N GLU A 209 1.23 25.34 0.52
CA GLU A 209 -0.01 25.37 -0.28
C GLU A 209 -0.16 24.20 -1.25
N ASN A 210 0.96 23.55 -1.59
CA ASN A 210 1.01 22.38 -2.47
C ASN A 210 0.86 21.06 -1.69
N VAL A 211 0.76 21.14 -0.35
CA VAL A 211 0.63 19.97 0.53
C VAL A 211 -0.82 19.71 0.88
N VAL A 212 -1.26 18.45 0.76
CA VAL A 212 -2.57 17.97 1.22
C VAL A 212 -2.37 16.76 2.13
N ILE A 213 -3.05 16.74 3.28
CA ILE A 213 -2.93 15.69 4.30
C ILE A 213 -4.15 14.77 4.25
N LEU A 214 -3.92 13.46 4.11
CA LEU A 214 -4.94 12.42 4.13
C LEU A 214 -4.59 11.29 5.11
N ASN A 215 -5.55 10.39 5.33
CA ASN A 215 -5.40 9.24 6.21
C ASN A 215 -4.62 8.07 5.58
N GLY A 216 -3.41 8.36 5.07
CA GLY A 216 -2.43 7.41 4.52
C GLY A 216 -2.46 7.32 3.00
N CYS A 217 -1.41 6.69 2.41
CA CYS A 217 -1.26 6.58 0.96
C CYS A 217 -2.39 5.80 0.28
N ALA A 218 -3.05 4.86 0.96
CA ALA A 218 -4.22 4.18 0.43
C ALA A 218 -5.33 5.16 0.00
N SER A 219 -5.62 6.15 0.86
CA SER A 219 -6.61 7.19 0.55
C SER A 219 -6.12 8.16 -0.50
N LEU A 220 -4.80 8.40 -0.57
CA LEU A 220 -4.19 9.22 -1.63
C LEU A 220 -4.37 8.56 -3.00
N PHE A 221 -4.11 7.25 -3.12
CA PHE A 221 -4.38 6.51 -4.35
C PHE A 221 -5.86 6.58 -4.76
N SER A 222 -6.77 6.37 -3.80
CA SER A 222 -8.22 6.46 -4.06
C SER A 222 -8.64 7.87 -4.49
N ALA A 223 -8.14 8.90 -3.81
CA ALA A 223 -8.48 10.28 -4.12
C ALA A 223 -7.94 10.70 -5.50
N LEU A 224 -6.66 10.40 -5.78
CA LEU A 224 -6.06 10.71 -7.08
C LEU A 224 -6.74 9.93 -8.22
N ALA A 225 -7.05 8.65 -8.03
CA ALA A 225 -7.79 7.88 -9.02
C ALA A 225 -9.15 8.52 -9.32
N THR A 226 -9.87 8.95 -8.28
CA THR A 226 -11.20 9.58 -8.43
C THR A 226 -11.15 10.93 -9.13
N VAL A 227 -10.11 11.74 -8.91
CA VAL A 227 -10.01 13.09 -9.47
C VAL A 227 -9.31 13.16 -10.84
N LEU A 228 -8.52 12.13 -11.19
CA LEU A 228 -7.73 12.11 -12.43
C LEU A 228 -8.34 11.25 -13.53
N CYS A 229 -9.23 10.31 -13.20
CA CYS A 229 -9.79 9.35 -14.14
C CYS A 229 -11.31 9.38 -14.15
N GLU A 230 -11.87 9.13 -15.33
CA GLU A 230 -13.24 8.67 -15.47
C GLU A 230 -13.34 7.17 -15.18
N VAL A 231 -14.58 6.69 -15.01
CA VAL A 231 -14.87 5.25 -14.80
C VAL A 231 -14.31 4.44 -15.98
N GLU A 232 -13.64 3.30 -15.66
CA GLU A 232 -12.99 2.39 -16.63
C GLU A 232 -11.75 2.96 -17.34
N GLU A 233 -11.34 4.21 -17.11
CA GLU A 233 -10.00 4.66 -17.49
C GLU A 233 -8.93 3.98 -16.61
N ALA A 234 -7.65 4.08 -16.97
CA ALA A 234 -6.60 3.27 -16.35
C ALA A 234 -5.35 4.06 -15.97
N PHE A 235 -4.58 3.47 -15.05
CA PHE A 235 -3.18 3.82 -14.80
C PHE A 235 -2.24 2.71 -15.26
N LEU A 236 -1.09 3.06 -15.83
CA LEU A 236 0.05 2.15 -15.97
C LEU A 236 0.68 1.91 -14.61
N ILE A 237 1.09 0.65 -14.34
CA ILE A 237 1.85 0.30 -13.15
C ILE A 237 2.87 -0.79 -13.45
N PRO A 238 4.18 -0.59 -13.11
CA PRO A 238 5.19 -1.64 -13.22
C PRO A 238 4.86 -2.80 -12.28
N ALA A 239 4.78 -4.02 -12.82
CA ALA A 239 4.46 -5.24 -12.10
C ALA A 239 5.67 -6.20 -12.06
N PRO A 240 6.05 -6.74 -10.87
CA PRO A 240 5.26 -6.81 -9.64
C PRO A 240 5.17 -5.46 -8.90
N TYR A 241 4.05 -5.22 -8.19
CA TYR A 241 3.77 -3.98 -7.46
C TYR A 241 3.01 -4.27 -6.17
N TYR A 242 2.81 -3.28 -5.31
CA TYR A 242 1.99 -3.42 -4.10
C TYR A 242 0.53 -3.68 -4.45
N GLY A 243 0.11 -4.96 -4.42
CA GLY A 243 -1.16 -5.42 -4.97
C GLY A 243 -2.42 -4.75 -4.42
N ALA A 244 -2.38 -4.21 -3.19
CA ALA A 244 -3.51 -3.47 -2.63
C ALA A 244 -3.84 -2.17 -3.40
N ILE A 245 -2.93 -1.64 -4.23
CA ILE A 245 -3.21 -0.48 -5.09
C ILE A 245 -4.38 -0.77 -6.03
N THR A 246 -4.54 -2.01 -6.50
CA THR A 246 -5.70 -2.42 -7.29
C THR A 246 -7.01 -2.04 -6.59
N GLN A 247 -7.15 -2.39 -5.31
CA GLN A 247 -8.34 -2.04 -4.53
C GLN A 247 -8.45 -0.54 -4.29
N HIS A 248 -7.32 0.12 -4.02
CA HIS A 248 -7.32 1.55 -3.73
C HIS A 248 -7.83 2.38 -4.90
N VAL A 249 -7.48 2.05 -6.14
CA VAL A 249 -7.94 2.80 -7.32
C VAL A 249 -9.31 2.34 -7.82
N TYR A 250 -9.69 1.08 -7.56
CA TYR A 250 -10.92 0.50 -8.06
C TYR A 250 -12.14 0.79 -7.19
N LEU A 251 -12.05 0.63 -5.84
CA LEU A 251 -13.23 0.65 -4.96
C LEU A 251 -14.06 1.93 -5.03
N TYR A 252 -13.43 3.10 -5.15
CA TYR A 252 -14.14 4.38 -5.27
C TYR A 252 -14.17 4.92 -6.70
N GLY A 253 -13.05 4.85 -7.42
CA GLY A 253 -12.88 5.42 -8.74
C GLY A 253 -13.33 4.51 -9.88
N ASN A 254 -13.44 3.19 -9.64
CA ASN A 254 -13.61 2.19 -10.70
C ASN A 254 -12.53 2.32 -11.80
N VAL A 255 -11.31 2.67 -11.39
CA VAL A 255 -10.16 2.86 -12.26
C VAL A 255 -9.41 1.54 -12.40
N ARG A 256 -8.96 1.22 -13.61
CA ARG A 256 -8.25 -0.01 -13.94
C ARG A 256 -6.75 0.16 -13.81
N LEU A 257 -6.01 -0.96 -13.73
CA LEU A 257 -4.56 -0.97 -13.84
C LEU A 257 -4.16 -1.70 -15.13
N VAL A 258 -3.27 -1.10 -15.90
CA VAL A 258 -2.58 -1.71 -17.03
C VAL A 258 -1.17 -2.06 -16.57
N TYR A 259 -0.83 -3.34 -16.57
CA TYR A 259 0.43 -3.84 -16.04
C TYR A 259 1.57 -3.65 -17.04
N VAL A 260 2.65 -3.04 -16.58
CA VAL A 260 3.94 -3.00 -17.27
C VAL A 260 4.78 -4.14 -16.71
N TYR A 261 4.68 -5.33 -17.31
CA TYR A 261 5.35 -6.51 -16.80
C TYR A 261 6.87 -6.39 -16.87
N LEU A 262 7.52 -6.64 -15.73
CA LEU A 262 8.96 -6.68 -15.59
C LEU A 262 9.43 -8.14 -15.64
N ASP A 263 10.50 -8.40 -16.39
CA ASP A 263 11.01 -9.77 -16.57
C ASP A 263 11.97 -10.14 -15.43
N SER A 264 11.82 -11.36 -14.91
CA SER A 264 12.70 -11.91 -13.87
C SER A 264 14.09 -12.25 -14.39
N GLU A 265 14.19 -12.54 -15.70
CA GLU A 265 15.45 -12.92 -16.37
C GLU A 265 16.16 -11.69 -16.95
N VAL A 266 17.47 -11.71 -16.88
CA VAL A 266 18.33 -10.68 -17.49
C VAL A 266 18.58 -11.05 -18.95
N THR A 267 18.03 -10.26 -19.87
CA THR A 267 18.10 -10.52 -21.31
C THR A 267 19.10 -9.68 -22.09
N GLY A 268 19.83 -8.75 -21.43
CA GLY A 268 20.78 -7.84 -22.07
C GLY A 268 22.01 -7.55 -21.22
N LEU A 269 23.05 -6.96 -21.85
CA LEU A 269 24.36 -6.72 -21.23
C LEU A 269 24.33 -5.76 -20.02
N HIS A 270 23.28 -4.95 -19.87
CA HIS A 270 23.17 -3.92 -18.82
C HIS A 270 21.81 -3.93 -18.11
N THR A 271 21.04 -4.99 -18.24
CA THR A 271 19.76 -5.12 -17.59
C THR A 271 19.88 -5.87 -16.26
N ARG A 272 19.09 -5.47 -15.28
CA ARG A 272 18.92 -6.18 -14.00
C ARG A 272 17.57 -6.89 -13.99
N PRO A 273 17.39 -7.95 -13.18
CA PRO A 273 16.08 -8.58 -13.00
C PRO A 273 15.04 -7.53 -12.60
N PHE A 274 13.85 -7.64 -13.17
CA PHE A 274 12.70 -6.75 -12.93
C PHE A 274 12.96 -5.27 -13.22
N GLN A 275 13.83 -4.96 -14.16
CA GLN A 275 14.10 -3.57 -14.54
C GLN A 275 12.93 -2.98 -15.33
N LEU A 276 12.44 -1.81 -14.90
CA LEU A 276 11.57 -0.96 -15.72
C LEU A 276 12.40 -0.27 -16.80
N THR A 277 11.88 -0.19 -18.03
CA THR A 277 12.45 0.59 -19.13
C THR A 277 11.34 1.35 -19.86
N VAL A 278 11.74 2.37 -20.62
CA VAL A 278 10.78 3.15 -21.43
C VAL A 278 10.12 2.27 -22.50
N GLU A 279 10.87 1.33 -23.09
CA GLU A 279 10.34 0.40 -24.09
C GLU A 279 9.19 -0.45 -23.53
N LYS A 280 9.30 -0.90 -22.27
CA LYS A 280 8.24 -1.66 -21.59
C LYS A 280 7.02 -0.78 -21.35
N LEU A 281 7.21 0.48 -20.99
CA LEU A 281 6.12 1.46 -20.85
C LEU A 281 5.43 1.72 -22.20
N GLU A 282 6.20 1.89 -23.29
CA GLU A 282 5.67 2.05 -24.64
C GLU A 282 4.86 0.83 -25.10
N MET A 283 5.36 -0.39 -24.85
CA MET A 283 4.66 -1.63 -25.19
C MET A 283 3.31 -1.73 -24.44
N ALA A 284 3.31 -1.44 -23.13
CA ALA A 284 2.08 -1.47 -22.33
C ALA A 284 1.07 -0.40 -22.79
N MET A 285 1.55 0.79 -23.14
CA MET A 285 0.71 1.88 -23.67
C MET A 285 0.09 1.52 -25.03
N GLN A 286 0.88 0.91 -25.93
CA GLN A 286 0.40 0.43 -27.23
C GLN A 286 -0.64 -0.70 -27.05
N GLY A 287 -0.40 -1.63 -26.11
CA GLY A 287 -1.35 -2.69 -25.76
C GLY A 287 -2.69 -2.10 -25.28
N ALA A 288 -2.66 -1.19 -24.32
CA ALA A 288 -3.84 -0.52 -23.80
C ALA A 288 -4.62 0.21 -24.91
N ASN A 289 -3.93 0.95 -25.77
CA ASN A 289 -4.54 1.65 -26.90
C ASN A 289 -5.22 0.68 -27.89
N SER A 290 -4.58 -0.48 -28.16
CA SER A 290 -5.16 -1.49 -29.07
C SER A 290 -6.43 -2.14 -28.50
N GLU A 291 -6.56 -2.17 -27.18
CA GLU A 291 -7.74 -2.65 -26.46
C GLU A 291 -8.80 -1.55 -26.23
N GLY A 292 -8.55 -0.32 -26.65
CA GLY A 292 -9.42 0.83 -26.44
C GLY A 292 -9.44 1.32 -25.00
N VAL A 293 -8.44 0.95 -24.18
CA VAL A 293 -8.30 1.39 -22.79
C VAL A 293 -7.58 2.74 -22.77
N LYS A 294 -8.24 3.75 -22.23
CA LYS A 294 -7.66 5.08 -22.10
C LYS A 294 -6.82 5.17 -20.82
N VAL A 295 -5.53 5.35 -21.00
CA VAL A 295 -4.57 5.53 -19.89
C VAL A 295 -4.49 7.01 -19.51
N ARG A 296 -4.59 7.31 -18.21
CA ARG A 296 -4.55 8.67 -17.66
C ARG A 296 -3.29 9.00 -16.88
N GLY A 297 -2.58 7.95 -16.44
CA GLY A 297 -1.38 8.19 -15.65
C GLY A 297 -0.51 6.97 -15.47
N LEU A 298 0.62 7.19 -14.79
CA LEU A 298 1.64 6.22 -14.43
C LEU A 298 1.83 6.24 -12.92
N ILE A 299 1.85 5.06 -12.29
CA ILE A 299 2.19 4.89 -10.88
C ILE A 299 3.63 4.40 -10.80
N LEU A 300 4.47 5.12 -10.06
CA LEU A 300 5.84 4.73 -9.69
C LEU A 300 5.96 4.61 -8.18
N ILE A 301 6.65 3.60 -7.70
CA ILE A 301 6.95 3.39 -6.28
C ILE A 301 8.47 3.43 -6.11
N ASN A 302 9.00 4.32 -5.29
CA ASN A 302 10.43 4.54 -5.16
C ASN A 302 10.86 4.87 -3.70
N PRO A 303 11.55 3.98 -3.00
CA PRO A 303 11.96 2.61 -3.37
C PRO A 303 10.79 1.67 -3.67
N GLN A 304 10.99 0.79 -4.65
CA GLN A 304 9.93 -0.05 -5.22
C GLN A 304 9.53 -1.20 -4.29
N ASN A 305 8.25 -1.45 -4.17
CA ASN A 305 7.66 -2.58 -3.46
C ASN A 305 6.98 -3.53 -4.47
N PRO A 306 7.42 -4.81 -4.59
CA PRO A 306 8.17 -5.60 -3.60
C PRO A 306 9.69 -5.72 -3.85
N LEU A 307 10.26 -5.08 -4.87
CA LEU A 307 11.61 -5.37 -5.35
C LEU A 307 12.72 -4.75 -4.49
N GLY A 308 12.47 -3.62 -3.82
CA GLY A 308 13.48 -2.84 -3.11
C GLY A 308 14.40 -2.02 -4.03
N ASP A 309 14.09 -1.92 -5.32
CA ASP A 309 14.84 -1.12 -6.27
C ASP A 309 14.65 0.38 -6.03
N ILE A 310 15.70 1.13 -6.30
CA ILE A 310 15.70 2.59 -6.31
C ILE A 310 15.95 3.05 -7.74
N TYR A 311 15.12 3.95 -8.25
CA TYR A 311 15.34 4.55 -9.56
C TYR A 311 16.44 5.61 -9.50
N SER A 312 17.36 5.56 -10.46
CA SER A 312 18.36 6.61 -10.66
C SER A 312 17.71 7.90 -11.17
N PRO A 313 18.38 9.07 -11.03
CA PRO A 313 17.87 10.32 -11.58
C PRO A 313 17.59 10.26 -13.08
N GLY A 314 18.43 9.52 -13.84
CA GLY A 314 18.24 9.31 -15.27
C GLY A 314 16.97 8.50 -15.56
N GLU A 315 16.79 7.36 -14.88
CA GLU A 315 15.57 6.55 -15.02
C GLU A 315 14.31 7.35 -14.66
N LEU A 316 14.34 8.10 -13.55
CA LEU A 316 13.21 8.98 -13.17
C LEU A 316 12.89 10.00 -14.27
N LEU A 317 13.92 10.64 -14.82
CA LEU A 317 13.74 11.62 -15.89
C LEU A 317 13.15 10.98 -17.15
N ASP A 318 13.66 9.81 -17.56
CA ASP A 318 13.18 9.08 -18.74
C ASP A 318 11.69 8.68 -18.59
N TYR A 319 11.27 8.23 -17.39
CA TYR A 319 9.87 7.88 -17.14
C TYR A 319 8.96 9.11 -17.11
N LEU A 320 9.44 10.23 -16.57
CA LEU A 320 8.69 11.50 -16.56
C LEU A 320 8.57 12.10 -17.97
N GLU A 321 9.61 12.01 -18.80
CA GLU A 321 9.56 12.42 -20.20
C GLU A 321 8.64 11.53 -21.03
N PHE A 322 8.62 10.20 -20.76
CA PHE A 322 7.61 9.31 -21.34
C PHE A 322 6.20 9.78 -20.96
N ALA A 323 5.93 10.00 -19.68
CA ALA A 323 4.62 10.43 -19.21
C ALA A 323 4.19 11.76 -19.84
N LYS A 324 5.12 12.71 -19.97
CA LYS A 324 4.87 13.99 -20.63
C LYS A 324 4.47 13.84 -22.10
N ARG A 325 5.16 12.97 -22.87
CA ARG A 325 4.82 12.71 -24.28
C ARG A 325 3.41 12.20 -24.48
N TYR A 326 2.91 11.41 -23.52
CA TYR A 326 1.55 10.85 -23.54
C TYR A 326 0.55 11.65 -22.70
N GLU A 327 0.94 12.81 -22.19
CA GLU A 327 0.12 13.69 -21.32
C GLU A 327 -0.43 12.98 -20.08
N LEU A 328 0.33 12.02 -19.52
CA LEU A 328 -0.05 11.24 -18.34
C LEU A 328 0.27 11.97 -17.04
N HIS A 329 -0.59 11.82 -16.05
CA HIS A 329 -0.27 12.13 -14.66
C HIS A 329 0.68 11.09 -14.09
N VAL A 330 1.66 11.48 -13.28
CA VAL A 330 2.57 10.57 -12.60
C VAL A 330 2.34 10.65 -11.09
N MET A 331 1.96 9.54 -10.50
CA MET A 331 1.87 9.37 -9.06
C MET A 331 3.14 8.67 -8.58
N VAL A 332 3.96 9.36 -7.79
CA VAL A 332 5.21 8.82 -7.25
C VAL A 332 5.03 8.55 -5.76
N ASP A 333 4.98 7.27 -5.41
CA ASP A 333 4.88 6.82 -4.02
C ASP A 333 6.28 6.64 -3.42
N GLU A 334 6.70 7.58 -2.59
CA GLU A 334 8.02 7.62 -1.95
C GLU A 334 7.96 7.20 -0.46
N ILE A 335 7.02 6.32 -0.11
CA ILE A 335 6.72 5.91 1.27
C ILE A 335 7.90 5.22 1.99
N TYR A 336 8.92 4.76 1.25
CA TYR A 336 10.13 4.09 1.77
C TYR A 336 11.38 4.96 1.66
N MET A 337 11.27 6.27 1.41
CA MET A 337 12.41 7.15 1.12
C MET A 337 13.48 7.18 2.22
N LEU A 338 13.10 6.97 3.49
CA LEU A 338 13.99 6.91 4.66
C LEU A 338 14.31 5.47 5.11
N SER A 339 13.77 4.47 4.42
CA SER A 339 14.05 3.05 4.71
C SER A 339 15.18 2.51 3.81
N VAL A 340 16.19 3.33 3.52
CA VAL A 340 17.40 2.95 2.76
C VAL A 340 18.53 2.77 3.77
N PHE A 341 18.96 1.52 3.98
CA PHE A 341 19.85 1.12 5.07
C PHE A 341 21.24 0.67 4.62
N GLU A 342 21.46 0.43 3.32
CA GLU A 342 22.78 0.14 2.77
C GLU A 342 23.47 1.41 2.25
N GLU A 343 24.72 1.65 2.65
CA GLU A 343 25.48 2.83 2.28
C GLU A 343 25.74 2.96 0.76
N SER A 344 25.80 1.82 0.07
CA SER A 344 25.95 1.77 -1.39
C SER A 344 24.67 2.14 -2.15
N ALA A 345 23.51 2.02 -1.50
CA ALA A 345 22.22 2.37 -2.08
C ALA A 345 21.96 3.87 -1.91
N ARG A 346 21.81 4.59 -3.01
CA ARG A 346 21.53 6.02 -2.99
C ARG A 346 20.11 6.27 -3.44
N TYR A 347 19.32 6.80 -2.53
CA TYR A 347 17.97 7.24 -2.83
C TYR A 347 17.96 8.60 -3.54
N HIS A 348 17.10 8.72 -4.54
CA HIS A 348 16.81 9.94 -5.26
C HIS A 348 15.30 10.13 -5.31
N SER A 349 14.80 11.21 -4.73
CA SER A 349 13.41 11.62 -4.88
C SER A 349 13.19 12.25 -6.26
N VAL A 350 12.00 12.10 -6.79
CA VAL A 350 11.60 12.87 -8.00
C VAL A 350 11.66 14.38 -7.72
N LEU A 351 11.45 14.81 -6.48
CA LEU A 351 11.54 16.21 -6.06
C LEU A 351 12.99 16.73 -5.99
N SER A 352 14.02 15.86 -6.12
CA SER A 352 15.41 16.27 -6.21
C SER A 352 15.85 16.70 -7.61
N LEU A 353 15.02 16.47 -8.62
CA LEU A 353 15.32 16.87 -9.98
C LEU A 353 15.30 18.41 -10.11
N GLU A 354 16.32 18.98 -10.75
CA GLU A 354 16.40 20.44 -10.92
C GLU A 354 15.18 21.00 -11.67
N ARG A 355 14.65 20.21 -12.59
CA ARG A 355 13.45 20.55 -13.35
C ARG A 355 12.63 19.29 -13.65
N LEU A 356 11.38 19.29 -13.22
CA LEU A 356 10.40 18.28 -13.61
C LEU A 356 9.95 18.52 -15.06
N PRO A 357 9.88 17.48 -15.91
CA PRO A 357 9.36 17.59 -17.27
C PRO A 357 7.96 18.18 -17.36
N ASP A 358 7.06 17.75 -16.46
CA ASP A 358 5.72 18.31 -16.29
C ASP A 358 5.35 18.40 -14.80
N PRO A 359 5.61 19.52 -14.13
CA PRO A 359 5.29 19.70 -12.71
C PRO A 359 3.79 19.66 -12.43
N GLN A 360 2.95 20.04 -13.42
CA GLN A 360 1.49 20.05 -13.25
C GLN A 360 0.88 18.66 -13.28
N ARG A 361 1.61 17.67 -13.80
CA ARG A 361 1.18 16.26 -13.83
C ARG A 361 2.02 15.33 -12.96
N THR A 362 2.91 15.86 -12.13
CA THR A 362 3.73 15.07 -11.20
C THR A 362 3.24 15.26 -9.78
N HIS A 363 2.85 14.15 -9.11
CA HIS A 363 2.24 14.14 -7.79
C HIS A 363 3.03 13.18 -6.89
N VAL A 364 3.56 13.69 -5.78
CA VAL A 364 4.42 12.91 -4.88
C VAL A 364 3.69 12.59 -3.60
N MET A 365 3.73 11.33 -3.20
CA MET A 365 3.10 10.82 -1.98
C MET A 365 4.15 10.31 -1.01
N TRP A 366 3.93 10.60 0.27
CA TRP A 366 4.73 10.06 1.37
C TRP A 366 3.87 9.84 2.62
N ALA A 367 4.30 8.94 3.50
CA ALA A 367 3.61 8.65 4.75
C ALA A 367 4.57 8.13 5.82
N THR A 368 4.21 8.28 7.09
CA THR A 368 4.99 7.75 8.22
C THR A 368 4.81 6.25 8.44
N SER A 369 3.91 5.62 7.70
CA SER A 369 3.53 4.21 7.89
C SER A 369 4.69 3.22 7.81
N LYS A 370 5.67 3.47 6.93
CA LYS A 370 6.81 2.57 6.68
C LYS A 370 8.08 3.11 7.31
N ASP A 371 8.46 4.31 6.97
CA ASP A 371 9.70 4.95 7.44
C ASP A 371 9.75 5.08 8.97
N PHE A 372 8.60 5.32 9.61
CA PHE A 372 8.48 5.42 11.07
C PHE A 372 7.72 4.24 11.71
N GLY A 373 7.26 3.25 10.95
CA GLY A 373 6.50 2.14 11.51
C GLY A 373 5.18 2.53 12.16
N MET A 374 4.57 3.65 11.75
CA MET A 374 3.37 4.23 12.36
C MET A 374 2.14 4.07 11.45
N SER A 375 1.94 2.88 10.88
CA SER A 375 0.82 2.60 9.98
C SER A 375 -0.56 2.86 10.63
N GLY A 376 -0.66 2.66 11.94
CA GLY A 376 -1.90 2.87 12.72
C GLY A 376 -2.30 4.33 12.90
N LEU A 377 -1.38 5.30 12.80
CA LEU A 377 -1.69 6.73 12.91
C LEU A 377 -2.34 7.30 11.64
N ARG A 378 -2.33 6.53 10.56
CA ARG A 378 -2.99 6.87 9.30
C ARG A 378 -2.58 8.22 8.72
N PHE A 379 -1.32 8.63 8.83
CA PHE A 379 -0.81 9.88 8.28
C PHE A 379 -0.21 9.67 6.89
N GLY A 380 -0.67 10.43 5.91
CA GLY A 380 -0.15 10.48 4.55
C GLY A 380 -0.22 11.88 3.97
N THR A 381 0.68 12.19 3.05
CA THR A 381 0.82 13.50 2.42
C THR A 381 0.90 13.39 0.91
N LEU A 382 0.24 14.32 0.23
CA LEU A 382 0.40 14.60 -1.18
C LEU A 382 1.13 15.94 -1.34
N TYR A 383 2.14 15.98 -2.20
CA TYR A 383 2.71 17.21 -2.74
C TYR A 383 2.37 17.31 -4.24
N SER A 384 1.71 18.37 -4.63
CA SER A 384 1.32 18.62 -6.02
C SER A 384 1.37 20.11 -6.35
N GLU A 385 2.08 20.48 -7.41
CA GLU A 385 2.08 21.86 -7.89
C GLU A 385 0.81 22.23 -8.64
N ASN A 386 0.01 21.23 -9.05
CA ASN A 386 -1.29 21.42 -9.68
C ASN A 386 -2.33 21.76 -8.60
N GLN A 387 -2.74 23.04 -8.56
CA GLN A 387 -3.69 23.52 -7.56
C GLN A 387 -5.10 22.96 -7.75
N ASP A 388 -5.49 22.64 -8.97
CA ASP A 388 -6.82 22.04 -9.25
C ASP A 388 -6.86 20.61 -8.68
N VAL A 389 -5.81 19.81 -8.91
CA VAL A 389 -5.67 18.47 -8.33
C VAL A 389 -5.61 18.55 -6.80
N ALA A 390 -4.77 19.42 -6.24
CA ALA A 390 -4.64 19.58 -4.79
C ALA A 390 -5.97 20.00 -4.14
N THR A 391 -6.73 20.89 -4.78
CA THR A 391 -8.04 21.37 -4.29
C THR A 391 -9.11 20.28 -4.43
N ALA A 392 -9.12 19.53 -5.53
CA ALA A 392 -10.06 18.43 -5.72
C ALA A 392 -9.82 17.31 -4.68
N VAL A 393 -8.55 16.93 -4.47
CA VAL A 393 -8.17 15.96 -3.42
C VAL A 393 -8.54 16.49 -2.03
N ALA A 394 -8.29 17.78 -1.74
CA ALA A 394 -8.66 18.40 -0.47
C ALA A 394 -10.18 18.35 -0.21
N SER A 395 -11.01 18.42 -1.25
CA SER A 395 -12.46 18.29 -1.11
C SER A 395 -12.87 16.91 -0.58
N LEU A 396 -12.13 15.85 -0.92
CA LEU A 396 -12.34 14.49 -0.42
C LEU A 396 -11.83 14.32 1.03
N CYS A 397 -11.00 15.24 1.54
CA CYS A 397 -10.55 15.21 2.93
C CYS A 397 -11.68 15.41 3.94
N ARG A 398 -12.88 15.83 3.50
CA ARG A 398 -14.10 15.78 4.35
C ARG A 398 -14.38 14.38 4.91
N TYR A 399 -13.96 13.34 4.18
CA TYR A 399 -14.11 11.93 4.55
C TYR A 399 -12.80 11.27 4.98
N HIS A 400 -11.66 11.84 4.58
CA HIS A 400 -10.34 11.21 4.68
C HIS A 400 -9.32 12.04 5.47
N SER A 401 -9.77 13.04 6.24
CA SER A 401 -8.89 13.85 7.08
C SER A 401 -8.40 13.08 8.32
N LEU A 402 -7.31 13.57 8.91
CA LEU A 402 -6.83 13.14 10.21
C LEU A 402 -7.43 14.02 11.31
N SER A 403 -7.50 13.45 12.54
CA SER A 403 -7.83 14.26 13.72
C SER A 403 -6.77 15.35 13.97
N GLY A 404 -7.19 16.50 14.53
CA GLY A 404 -6.28 17.59 14.87
C GLY A 404 -5.15 17.16 15.82
N LEU A 405 -5.44 16.24 16.75
CA LEU A 405 -4.43 15.71 17.68
C LEU A 405 -3.32 14.94 16.95
N VAL A 406 -3.66 14.06 16.01
CA VAL A 406 -2.66 13.35 15.20
C VAL A 406 -1.88 14.33 14.33
N GLN A 407 -2.55 15.33 13.75
CA GLN A 407 -1.89 16.35 12.96
C GLN A 407 -0.86 17.15 13.79
N TYR A 408 -1.22 17.49 15.04
CA TYR A 408 -0.31 18.14 15.96
C TYR A 408 0.90 17.25 16.29
N GLN A 409 0.67 15.99 16.68
CA GLN A 409 1.75 15.06 17.00
C GLN A 409 2.70 14.86 15.80
N MET A 410 2.16 14.76 14.59
CA MET A 410 2.99 14.64 13.38
C MET A 410 3.82 15.90 13.13
N ALA A 411 3.26 17.08 13.32
CA ALA A 411 4.02 18.33 13.18
C ALA A 411 5.17 18.41 14.18
N GLN A 412 4.94 18.02 15.45
CA GLN A 412 5.99 17.99 16.47
C GLN A 412 7.08 16.96 16.11
N LEU A 413 6.70 15.77 15.65
CA LEU A 413 7.66 14.74 15.24
C LEU A 413 8.50 15.21 14.04
N LEU A 414 7.86 15.71 12.98
CA LEU A 414 8.55 16.12 11.75
C LEU A 414 9.48 17.32 11.96
N ARG A 415 9.25 18.13 13.00
CA ARG A 415 10.13 19.24 13.40
C ARG A 415 11.46 18.79 13.99
N ASP A 416 11.51 17.60 14.58
CA ASP A 416 12.69 17.07 15.29
C ASP A 416 13.84 16.67 14.35
N ARG A 417 14.26 17.56 13.45
CA ARG A 417 15.34 17.35 12.46
C ARG A 417 16.45 18.41 12.52
N GLY A 418 16.60 19.12 13.65
CA GLY A 418 17.71 20.04 13.88
C GLY A 418 17.70 21.35 13.08
N GLN A 419 16.71 21.59 12.25
CA GLN A 419 16.61 22.84 11.50
C GLN A 419 16.00 23.94 12.39
N LYS A 420 16.76 25.03 12.59
CA LYS A 420 16.26 26.26 13.24
C LYS A 420 15.22 26.91 12.33
N GLY A 421 13.96 26.54 12.50
CA GLY A 421 12.83 27.21 11.89
C GLY A 421 12.12 28.06 12.94
N GLU A 422 11.97 29.34 12.70
CA GLU A 422 11.11 30.20 13.51
C GLU A 422 9.66 29.78 13.34
N LEU A 423 9.14 28.99 14.28
CA LEU A 423 7.69 28.81 14.42
C LEU A 423 7.18 29.98 15.29
N MET A 424 7.27 31.18 14.76
CA MET A 424 6.64 32.35 15.34
C MET A 424 5.23 32.46 14.79
N GLY A 425 4.22 32.19 15.62
CA GLY A 425 2.95 32.86 15.48
C GLY A 425 1.66 32.08 15.43
N TYR A 426 1.62 30.76 15.60
CA TYR A 426 0.33 30.04 15.49
C TYR A 426 -0.11 29.24 16.73
N LEU A 427 0.71 29.10 17.74
CA LEU A 427 0.28 28.57 19.03
C LEU A 427 0.08 29.74 19.99
N SER A 428 -1.17 29.98 20.37
CA SER A 428 -1.55 31.06 21.30
C SER A 428 -0.94 30.93 22.71
N SER A 429 -0.26 29.83 22.99
CA SER A 429 0.27 29.49 24.32
C SER A 429 1.68 29.99 24.61
N GLY A 430 2.43 30.51 23.64
CA GLY A 430 3.80 31.02 23.85
C GLY A 430 4.82 29.99 24.36
N LEU A 431 4.49 28.70 24.37
CA LEU A 431 5.38 27.62 24.80
C LEU A 431 6.40 27.32 23.69
N SER A 432 7.63 27.73 23.90
CA SER A 432 8.78 27.36 23.07
C SER A 432 9.36 26.07 23.63
N PHE A 433 9.18 24.94 22.94
CA PHE A 433 9.90 23.72 23.26
C PHE A 433 11.27 23.74 22.56
N PRO A 434 12.35 23.24 23.22
CA PRO A 434 13.65 23.14 22.57
C PRO A 434 13.55 22.23 21.35
N GLN A 435 14.00 22.74 20.22
CA GLN A 435 14.08 21.98 18.98
C GLN A 435 15.18 20.94 19.10
N THR A 436 14.86 19.67 18.94
CA THR A 436 15.79 18.57 18.98
C THR A 436 16.08 18.07 17.57
N ASP A 437 17.15 17.30 17.40
CA ASP A 437 17.49 16.61 16.16
C ASP A 437 17.28 15.10 16.30
N TRP A 438 16.19 14.74 16.94
CA TRP A 438 15.90 13.36 17.30
C TRP A 438 15.80 12.45 16.08
N ILE A 439 15.24 12.93 14.97
CA ILE A 439 15.11 12.12 13.76
C ILE A 439 16.50 11.73 13.23
N ASN A 440 17.42 12.71 13.03
CA ASN A 440 18.70 12.43 12.40
C ASN A 440 19.74 11.84 13.36
N GLN A 441 19.69 12.18 14.67
CA GLN A 441 20.69 11.73 15.63
C GLN A 441 20.31 10.45 16.38
N VAL A 442 19.01 10.14 16.48
CA VAL A 442 18.56 9.00 17.26
C VAL A 442 17.78 8.01 16.38
N TYR A 443 16.70 8.46 15.73
CA TYR A 443 15.78 7.55 15.07
C TYR A 443 16.38 6.91 13.80
N LEU A 444 16.81 7.70 12.82
CA LEU A 444 17.30 7.19 11.55
C LEU A 444 18.54 6.31 11.69
N PRO A 445 19.58 6.69 12.45
CA PRO A 445 20.75 5.84 12.63
C PRO A 445 20.40 4.48 13.23
N GLU A 446 19.56 4.46 14.25
CA GLU A 446 19.15 3.23 14.91
C GLU A 446 18.22 2.39 14.02
N ASN A 447 17.27 3.02 13.34
CA ASN A 447 16.38 2.34 12.40
C ASN A 447 17.18 1.68 11.27
N HIS A 448 18.13 2.39 10.66
CA HIS A 448 18.99 1.84 9.61
C HIS A 448 19.86 0.69 10.13
N ALA A 449 20.44 0.83 11.31
CA ALA A 449 21.25 -0.22 11.92
C ALA A 449 20.42 -1.50 12.19
N ARG A 450 19.20 -1.35 12.71
CA ARG A 450 18.29 -2.48 12.98
C ARG A 450 17.77 -3.10 11.68
N LEU A 451 17.42 -2.30 10.67
CA LEU A 451 17.03 -2.79 9.35
C LEU A 451 18.16 -3.57 8.68
N LYS A 452 19.40 -3.04 8.72
CA LYS A 452 20.60 -3.69 8.16
C LYS A 452 20.88 -5.02 8.85
N ALA A 453 20.79 -5.06 10.18
CA ALA A 453 21.00 -6.29 10.97
C ALA A 453 19.93 -7.35 10.66
N ALA A 454 18.67 -6.96 10.61
CA ALA A 454 17.56 -7.86 10.29
C ALA A 454 17.63 -8.38 8.85
N HIS A 455 17.95 -7.52 7.87
CA HIS A 455 18.19 -7.91 6.48
C HIS A 455 19.36 -8.88 6.35
N ALA A 456 20.49 -8.61 7.02
CA ALA A 456 21.67 -9.48 7.00
C ALA A 456 21.36 -10.87 7.58
N TYR A 457 20.59 -10.93 8.69
CA TYR A 457 20.16 -12.18 9.28
C TYR A 457 19.31 -13.01 8.31
N VAL A 458 18.23 -12.45 7.77
CA VAL A 458 17.33 -13.16 6.85
C VAL A 458 18.04 -13.55 5.55
N SER A 459 18.87 -12.66 5.01
CA SER A 459 19.70 -12.94 3.82
C SER A 459 20.69 -14.09 4.06
N GLY A 460 21.25 -14.18 5.28
CA GLY A 460 22.12 -15.28 5.70
C GLY A 460 21.37 -16.62 5.74
N GLU A 461 20.15 -16.65 6.30
CA GLU A 461 19.30 -17.84 6.34
C GLU A 461 18.88 -18.30 4.93
N LEU A 462 18.49 -17.37 4.06
CA LEU A 462 18.15 -17.68 2.66
C LEU A 462 19.34 -18.26 1.88
N LYS A 463 20.54 -17.68 2.06
CA LYS A 463 21.79 -18.21 1.47
C LYS A 463 22.11 -19.60 1.97
N ALA A 464 21.95 -19.86 3.28
CA ALA A 464 22.19 -21.18 3.87
C ALA A 464 21.21 -22.25 3.35
N LEU A 465 20.01 -21.85 2.93
CA LEU A 465 19.02 -22.71 2.27
C LEU A 465 19.23 -22.83 0.74
N GLY A 466 20.22 -22.12 0.18
CA GLY A 466 20.43 -22.08 -1.27
C GLY A 466 19.25 -21.48 -2.03
N ILE A 467 18.57 -20.49 -1.44
CA ILE A 467 17.41 -19.81 -2.03
C ILE A 467 17.87 -18.52 -2.69
N PRO A 468 17.62 -18.35 -4.01
CA PRO A 468 17.90 -17.09 -4.69
C PRO A 468 16.96 -15.98 -4.22
N PHE A 469 17.46 -14.76 -4.18
CA PHE A 469 16.65 -13.57 -3.82
C PHE A 469 17.28 -12.29 -4.38
N LEU A 470 16.48 -11.23 -4.51
CA LEU A 470 17.00 -9.92 -4.84
C LEU A 470 17.59 -9.27 -3.59
N SER A 471 18.91 -9.09 -3.57
CA SER A 471 19.58 -8.34 -2.51
C SER A 471 19.53 -6.85 -2.83
N ARG A 472 18.77 -6.11 -2.06
CA ARG A 472 18.60 -4.66 -2.21
C ARG A 472 18.79 -3.97 -0.86
N GLY A 473 19.22 -2.72 -0.88
CA GLY A 473 19.54 -1.94 0.32
C GLY A 473 18.41 -1.02 0.79
N ALA A 474 17.18 -1.25 0.37
CA ALA A 474 16.04 -0.39 0.66
C ALA A 474 14.75 -1.18 0.88
N GLY A 475 13.79 -0.56 1.58
CA GLY A 475 12.51 -1.16 1.92
C GLY A 475 12.56 -1.99 3.20
N LEU A 476 11.54 -2.81 3.42
CA LEU A 476 11.32 -3.62 4.63
C LEU A 476 11.28 -5.12 4.31
N PHE A 477 11.60 -5.52 3.09
CA PHE A 477 11.31 -6.84 2.54
C PHE A 477 12.39 -7.30 1.56
N ILE A 478 12.39 -8.61 1.33
CA ILE A 478 13.22 -9.29 0.32
C ILE A 478 12.30 -9.98 -0.67
N TRP A 479 12.59 -9.89 -1.96
CA TRP A 479 11.91 -10.60 -3.02
C TRP A 479 12.63 -11.92 -3.29
N VAL A 480 11.96 -13.04 -3.01
CA VAL A 480 12.55 -14.37 -2.89
C VAL A 480 12.07 -15.26 -4.04
N ASP A 481 12.99 -15.99 -4.66
CA ASP A 481 12.71 -16.97 -5.73
C ASP A 481 12.52 -18.37 -5.15
N LEU A 482 11.27 -18.83 -5.09
CA LEU A 482 10.91 -20.17 -4.65
C LEU A 482 10.43 -21.07 -5.80
N ARG A 483 10.67 -20.69 -7.08
CA ARG A 483 10.23 -21.44 -8.27
C ARG A 483 10.67 -22.91 -8.23
N LYS A 484 11.87 -23.20 -7.72
CA LYS A 484 12.39 -24.58 -7.60
C LYS A 484 11.58 -25.50 -6.65
N TYR A 485 10.70 -24.91 -5.81
CA TYR A 485 9.86 -25.66 -4.86
C TYR A 485 8.44 -25.88 -5.38
N LEU A 486 8.13 -25.43 -6.61
CA LEU A 486 6.87 -25.67 -7.28
C LEU A 486 7.02 -26.91 -8.17
N PRO A 487 6.16 -27.95 -8.00
CA PRO A 487 6.14 -29.09 -8.92
C PRO A 487 5.90 -28.69 -10.37
N GLU A 488 5.00 -27.72 -10.58
CA GLU A 488 4.71 -27.09 -11.84
C GLU A 488 4.75 -25.57 -11.70
N ALA A 489 5.18 -24.87 -12.76
CA ALA A 489 5.28 -23.41 -12.76
C ALA A 489 3.88 -22.78 -12.97
N THR A 490 2.99 -22.96 -11.99
CA THR A 490 1.62 -22.43 -12.00
C THR A 490 1.32 -21.61 -10.75
N PHE A 491 0.37 -20.69 -10.84
CA PHE A 491 -0.08 -19.91 -9.68
C PHE A 491 -0.89 -20.73 -8.69
N GLU A 492 -1.48 -21.85 -9.14
CA GLU A 492 -2.13 -22.83 -8.28
C GLU A 492 -1.11 -23.47 -7.34
N GLU A 493 0.03 -23.93 -7.86
CA GLU A 493 1.14 -24.49 -7.07
C GLU A 493 1.78 -23.46 -6.15
N GLU A 494 1.90 -22.20 -6.59
CA GLU A 494 2.33 -21.10 -5.73
C GLU A 494 1.39 -20.91 -4.53
N MET A 495 0.08 -20.99 -4.74
CA MET A 495 -0.90 -20.87 -3.67
C MET A 495 -0.89 -22.08 -2.74
N LEU A 496 -0.68 -23.30 -3.25
CA LEU A 496 -0.50 -24.49 -2.41
C LEU A 496 0.75 -24.35 -1.53
N LEU A 497 1.86 -23.85 -2.06
CA LEU A 497 3.06 -23.55 -1.26
C LEU A 497 2.77 -22.47 -0.21
N TRP A 498 2.02 -21.43 -0.55
CA TRP A 498 1.60 -20.41 0.38
C TRP A 498 0.76 -20.97 1.54
N HIS A 499 -0.20 -21.85 1.26
CA HIS A 499 -0.97 -22.57 2.30
C HIS A 499 -0.08 -23.44 3.18
N CYS A 500 0.93 -24.13 2.61
CA CYS A 500 1.90 -24.88 3.41
C CYS A 500 2.64 -24.00 4.42
N PHE A 501 3.02 -22.77 4.04
CA PHE A 501 3.61 -21.81 4.97
C PHE A 501 2.62 -21.43 6.07
N LEU A 502 1.37 -21.15 5.73
CA LEU A 502 0.35 -20.75 6.69
C LEU A 502 0.02 -21.86 7.69
N ASP A 503 -0.08 -23.11 7.23
CA ASP A 503 -0.30 -24.30 8.09
C ASP A 503 0.86 -24.51 9.06
N ASN A 504 2.08 -24.16 8.66
CA ASN A 504 3.26 -24.16 9.51
C ASN A 504 3.44 -22.84 10.30
N LYS A 505 2.38 -22.04 10.43
CA LYS A 505 2.34 -20.83 11.26
C LYS A 505 3.37 -19.76 10.88
N VAL A 506 3.67 -19.64 9.58
CA VAL A 506 4.43 -18.52 9.02
C VAL A 506 3.72 -18.00 7.77
N MET A 507 3.57 -16.70 7.65
CA MET A 507 2.93 -16.06 6.51
C MET A 507 3.96 -15.28 5.70
N LEU A 508 4.07 -15.59 4.42
CA LEU A 508 4.75 -14.78 3.39
C LEU A 508 3.67 -14.21 2.45
N SER A 509 4.04 -13.28 1.58
CA SER A 509 3.11 -12.82 0.53
C SER A 509 3.51 -13.41 -0.81
N SER A 510 2.56 -14.04 -1.51
CA SER A 510 2.78 -14.69 -2.82
C SER A 510 2.93 -13.67 -3.95
N GLY A 511 3.67 -14.01 -5.00
CA GLY A 511 3.88 -13.18 -6.18
C GLY A 511 2.60 -12.85 -6.94
N LYS A 512 1.64 -13.79 -6.93
CA LYS A 512 0.30 -13.58 -7.48
C LYS A 512 -0.36 -12.32 -6.91
N THR A 513 -0.23 -12.08 -5.61
CA THR A 513 -0.82 -10.91 -4.94
C THR A 513 -0.14 -9.59 -5.31
N PHE A 514 1.04 -9.64 -5.94
CA PHE A 514 1.78 -8.49 -6.46
C PHE A 514 1.63 -8.33 -7.98
N GLY A 515 0.77 -9.11 -8.64
CA GLY A 515 0.63 -9.09 -10.08
C GLY A 515 1.89 -9.57 -10.81
N CYS A 516 2.70 -10.44 -10.18
CA CYS A 516 3.88 -11.00 -10.83
C CYS A 516 3.47 -11.78 -12.08
N LYS A 517 4.26 -11.68 -13.15
CA LYS A 517 4.03 -12.39 -14.42
C LYS A 517 4.26 -13.90 -14.29
N GLU A 518 5.18 -14.29 -13.43
CA GLU A 518 5.64 -15.65 -13.24
C GLU A 518 5.33 -16.12 -11.81
N PRO A 519 4.84 -17.35 -11.63
CA PRO A 519 4.62 -17.92 -10.31
C PRO A 519 5.92 -18.28 -9.60
N GLY A 520 5.85 -18.42 -8.27
CA GLY A 520 6.96 -18.89 -7.44
C GLY A 520 7.81 -17.79 -6.81
N TRP A 521 7.47 -16.55 -7.02
CA TRP A 521 8.08 -15.42 -6.32
C TRP A 521 7.31 -15.08 -5.05
N PHE A 522 8.04 -14.75 -3.98
CA PHE A 522 7.44 -14.40 -2.68
C PHE A 522 8.09 -13.16 -2.10
N ARG A 523 7.30 -12.33 -1.42
CA ARG A 523 7.84 -11.25 -0.59
C ARG A 523 7.95 -11.71 0.85
N LEU A 524 9.15 -11.58 1.45
CA LEU A 524 9.46 -11.83 2.84
C LEU A 524 9.81 -10.51 3.52
N VAL A 525 9.06 -10.10 4.53
CA VAL A 525 9.29 -8.92 5.36
C VAL A 525 10.27 -9.27 6.47
N PHE A 526 11.38 -8.51 6.57
CA PHE A 526 12.43 -8.72 7.57
C PHE A 526 12.41 -7.72 8.73
N SER A 527 11.56 -6.70 8.67
CA SER A 527 11.51 -5.61 9.66
C SER A 527 10.75 -5.97 10.93
N ASP A 528 11.08 -7.14 11.52
CA ASP A 528 10.52 -7.64 12.78
C ASP A 528 11.64 -7.92 13.80
N LYS A 529 11.26 -8.13 15.08
CA LYS A 529 12.18 -8.42 16.18
C LYS A 529 12.92 -9.74 15.96
N ALA A 530 14.22 -9.80 16.31
CA ALA A 530 15.08 -10.95 16.07
C ALA A 530 14.51 -12.31 16.55
N PRO A 531 13.86 -12.44 17.73
CA PRO A 531 13.27 -13.72 18.15
C PRO A 531 12.14 -14.19 17.21
N ARG A 532 11.31 -13.26 16.69
CA ARG A 532 10.23 -13.59 15.77
C ARG A 532 10.79 -13.98 14.39
N LEU A 533 11.79 -13.25 13.89
CA LEU A 533 12.48 -13.61 12.65
C LEU A 533 13.11 -15.00 12.73
N SER A 534 13.76 -15.33 13.85
CA SER A 534 14.37 -16.65 14.07
C SER A 534 13.34 -17.78 13.99
N VAL A 535 12.21 -17.66 14.69
CA VAL A 535 11.12 -18.64 14.62
C VAL A 535 10.51 -18.69 13.23
N GLY A 536 10.28 -17.53 12.61
CA GLY A 536 9.74 -17.46 11.25
C GLY A 536 10.63 -18.16 10.22
N MET A 537 11.95 -17.89 10.23
CA MET A 537 12.90 -18.54 9.32
C MET A 537 13.06 -20.04 9.58
N GLN A 538 12.97 -20.48 10.84
CA GLN A 538 12.93 -21.90 11.17
C GLN A 538 11.70 -22.59 10.55
N ARG A 539 10.52 -21.96 10.63
CA ARG A 539 9.29 -22.50 10.02
C ARG A 539 9.35 -22.50 8.48
N VAL A 540 9.93 -21.46 7.88
CA VAL A 540 10.18 -21.43 6.43
C VAL A 540 11.08 -22.58 6.03
N ARG A 541 12.18 -22.84 6.76
CA ARG A 541 13.09 -23.95 6.53
C ARG A 541 12.35 -25.30 6.59
N GLN A 542 11.55 -25.54 7.63
CA GLN A 542 10.78 -26.78 7.80
C GLN A 542 9.86 -27.07 6.60
N VAL A 543 9.15 -26.06 6.09
CA VAL A 543 8.28 -26.23 4.92
C VAL A 543 9.08 -26.58 3.67
N LEU A 544 10.19 -25.88 3.44
CA LEU A 544 10.97 -26.07 2.21
C LEU A 544 11.77 -27.37 2.21
N GLU A 545 12.29 -27.80 3.36
CA GLU A 545 12.97 -29.10 3.51
C GLU A 545 11.97 -30.25 3.38
N GLY A 546 10.77 -30.15 3.95
CA GLY A 546 9.70 -31.12 3.78
C GLY A 546 9.25 -31.26 2.31
N LYS A 547 9.24 -30.16 1.55
CA LYS A 547 8.95 -30.17 0.10
C LYS A 547 10.11 -30.77 -0.72
N SER A 548 11.36 -30.60 -0.31
CA SER A 548 12.53 -31.18 -1.01
C SER A 548 12.55 -32.72 -0.94
N GLN A 549 12.02 -33.31 0.15
CA GLN A 549 11.93 -34.77 0.28
C GLN A 549 10.81 -35.40 -0.56
N VAL A 550 9.79 -34.61 -0.92
CA VAL A 550 8.62 -35.07 -1.72
C VAL A 550 8.92 -35.13 -3.22
N VAL A 551 9.95 -34.46 -3.70
CA VAL A 551 10.36 -34.52 -5.11
C VAL A 551 11.06 -35.88 -5.45
N GLU A 552 11.53 -36.62 -4.44
CA GLU A 552 12.15 -37.94 -4.62
C GLU A 552 11.15 -39.11 -4.45
N ASP A 553 9.97 -38.91 -3.81
CA ASP A 553 8.90 -39.92 -3.74
C ASP A 553 7.53 -39.23 -3.73
N PRO A 554 6.58 -39.56 -4.62
CA PRO A 554 5.26 -38.95 -4.61
C PRO A 554 4.40 -39.54 -3.45
N PRO A 555 4.16 -38.82 -2.36
CA PRO A 555 3.18 -39.28 -1.39
C PRO A 555 1.77 -38.92 -1.85
N SER A 556 0.90 -39.91 -1.80
CA SER A 556 -0.54 -39.75 -1.92
C SER A 556 -1.07 -38.79 -0.84
N CYS A 557 -1.16 -37.51 -1.14
CA CYS A 557 -2.01 -36.60 -0.40
C CYS A 557 -3.46 -36.92 -0.76
N GLN A 558 -4.13 -37.70 0.08
CA GLN A 558 -5.58 -37.83 0.01
C GLN A 558 -6.17 -36.48 0.42
N ILE A 559 -6.61 -35.72 -0.59
CA ILE A 559 -7.48 -34.57 -0.40
C ILE A 559 -8.78 -35.14 0.17
N GLN A 560 -9.07 -34.93 1.44
CA GLN A 560 -10.42 -35.12 1.95
C GLN A 560 -11.28 -34.01 1.36
N GLU A 561 -12.12 -34.38 0.38
CA GLU A 561 -13.21 -33.53 -0.09
C GLU A 561 -14.08 -33.11 1.12
N PRO A 562 -14.53 -31.87 1.20
CA PRO A 562 -15.47 -31.46 2.24
C PRO A 562 -16.77 -32.28 2.05
N ARG A 563 -17.10 -33.08 3.05
CA ARG A 563 -18.36 -33.85 3.10
C ARG A 563 -19.51 -32.87 2.97
N ALA A 564 -20.25 -32.97 1.86
CA ALA A 564 -21.57 -32.39 1.71
C ALA A 564 -22.47 -32.91 2.86
N SER A 565 -22.87 -32.04 3.75
CA SER A 565 -23.88 -32.36 4.76
C SER A 565 -25.24 -32.44 4.07
N THR A 566 -25.69 -33.67 3.79
CA THR A 566 -27.10 -33.95 3.48
C THR A 566 -27.90 -33.73 4.76
N GLY A 567 -28.47 -32.52 4.91
CA GLY A 567 -29.47 -32.26 5.93
C GLY A 567 -30.81 -32.89 5.53
N GLU A 568 -31.16 -33.98 6.18
CA GLU A 568 -32.56 -34.49 6.15
C GLU A 568 -33.50 -33.49 6.85
N LEU A 569 -34.49 -33.05 6.11
CA LEU A 569 -35.65 -32.32 6.64
C LEU A 569 -36.47 -33.26 7.52
N VAL A 570 -36.47 -33.06 8.81
CA VAL A 570 -37.48 -33.61 9.71
C VAL A 570 -38.64 -32.62 9.81
N VAL A 571 -39.74 -32.92 9.15
CA VAL A 571 -41.04 -32.27 9.36
C VAL A 571 -41.63 -32.82 10.65
N VAL A 572 -41.85 -31.96 11.65
CA VAL A 572 -42.72 -32.25 12.79
C VAL A 572 -43.89 -31.28 12.75
N SER A 573 -45.06 -31.90 12.73
CA SER A 573 -46.43 -31.39 12.70
C SER A 573 -46.76 -30.23 13.65
#